data_67cd8da18e33167d3e6354ac69782058
#
_entry.id   67cd8da18e33167d3e6354ac69782058
#
_cell.length_a   1.000
_cell.length_b   1.000
_cell.length_c   1.000
_cell.angle_alpha   90.00
_cell.angle_beta   90.00
_cell.angle_gamma   90.00
#
_symmetry.space_group_name_H-M   'P 1'
#
loop_
_entity.id
_entity.type
_entity.pdbx_description
1 polymer ?
#
loop_
_entity_poly.entity_id
_entity_poly.type
_entity_poly.pdbx_seq_one_letter_code
_entity_poly.pdbx_strand_id
1 'polypeptide(L)'
;MRFNELNENKMWYKTIPQILEWLESKSKMPWIWLDTETTGLGGPKQQQLTQVSAIATQYDFKNNNFSEIGTFDEKIKLTDETKSKFDEPENKTKWVLGFNHYGSGDYKYKNESDIVDDFFKWIDNYSPNILVAQNAGFDMAMLSGRYGHKITNEVFDTKMLIQLYLLPLLQALAETDTKYKEMIDFIGTSGRDNGLISSSMAKIGPVLGINMTGYHDAITDCRITIQMYQKIVELLRNNQEVDIMKYQAERIKVIRESK
;
A
#
# COMPACT_ATOMS: atom_id res chain seq x y z
N MET A 1 -19.01 5.89 10.15
CA MET A 1 -17.63 5.89 10.64
C MET A 1 -16.76 5.73 9.41
N ARG A 2 -15.88 6.68 9.09
CA ARG A 2 -15.00 6.57 7.91
C ARG A 2 -13.96 5.50 8.18
N PHE A 3 -13.66 4.66 7.18
CA PHE A 3 -12.76 3.52 7.24
C PHE A 3 -11.40 3.82 7.92
N ASN A 4 -10.89 5.03 7.70
CA ASN A 4 -9.62 5.52 8.25
C ASN A 4 -9.63 5.80 9.77
N GLU A 5 -10.79 6.03 10.39
CA GLU A 5 -10.84 6.47 11.80
C GLU A 5 -10.56 5.36 12.82
N LEU A 6 -10.84 4.09 12.46
CA LEU A 6 -10.69 2.96 13.38
C LEU A 6 -9.25 2.44 13.50
N ASN A 7 -8.47 2.49 12.41
CA ASN A 7 -7.10 1.95 12.39
C ASN A 7 -6.03 3.01 12.68
N GLU A 8 -6.25 4.26 12.26
CA GLU A 8 -5.31 5.37 12.50
C GLU A 8 -5.06 5.59 14.00
N ASN A 9 -6.11 5.57 14.82
CA ASN A 9 -5.98 5.79 16.27
C ASN A 9 -5.13 4.74 17.00
N LYS A 10 -4.97 3.53 16.43
CA LYS A 10 -4.16 2.46 17.03
C LYS A 10 -2.67 2.61 16.77
N MET A 11 -2.28 3.31 15.70
CA MET A 11 -0.88 3.50 15.29
C MET A 11 -0.30 4.85 15.71
N TRP A 12 -1.13 5.82 16.10
CA TRP A 12 -0.66 7.16 16.43
C TRP A 12 0.02 7.21 17.80
N TYR A 13 1.08 8.01 17.91
CA TYR A 13 1.81 8.25 19.16
C TYR A 13 2.38 6.99 19.83
N LYS A 14 2.90 6.04 19.05
CA LYS A 14 3.62 4.88 19.60
C LYS A 14 5.13 5.07 19.43
N THR A 15 5.88 4.62 20.43
CA THR A 15 7.34 4.47 20.28
C THR A 15 7.68 3.33 19.33
N ILE A 16 8.94 3.24 18.90
CA ILE A 16 9.38 2.14 18.03
C ILE A 16 9.16 0.77 18.69
N PRO A 17 9.53 0.52 19.96
CA PRO A 17 9.20 -0.75 20.62
C PRO A 17 7.70 -1.08 20.63
N GLN A 18 6.84 -0.09 20.91
CA GLN A 18 5.39 -0.29 20.95
C GLN A 18 4.78 -0.65 19.59
N ILE A 19 5.27 -0.08 18.49
CA ILE A 19 4.79 -0.47 17.17
C ILE A 19 5.28 -1.87 16.79
N LEU A 20 6.53 -2.22 17.12
CA LEU A 20 7.07 -3.56 16.89
C LEU A 20 6.28 -4.63 17.66
N GLU A 21 5.95 -4.41 18.94
CA GLU A 21 5.10 -5.29 19.74
C GLU A 21 3.71 -5.45 19.10
N TRP A 22 3.13 -4.34 18.62
CA TRP A 22 1.84 -4.40 17.94
C TRP A 22 1.92 -5.23 16.65
N LEU A 23 2.96 -5.03 15.81
CA LEU A 23 3.17 -5.81 14.57
C LEU A 23 3.37 -7.30 14.88
N GLU A 24 4.13 -7.64 15.94
CA GLU A 24 4.30 -9.02 16.38
C GLU A 24 2.97 -9.66 16.77
N SER A 25 2.12 -8.91 17.50
CA SER A 25 0.79 -9.41 17.89
C SER A 25 -0.09 -9.78 16.69
N LYS A 26 0.14 -9.14 15.53
CA LYS A 26 -0.59 -9.36 14.28
C LYS A 26 -0.03 -10.50 13.43
N SER A 27 1.19 -10.93 13.67
CA SER A 27 1.85 -11.99 12.88
C SER A 27 1.18 -13.38 12.98
N LYS A 28 0.27 -13.55 13.95
CA LYS A 28 -0.48 -14.81 14.16
C LYS A 28 -1.58 -15.06 13.11
N MET A 29 -1.99 -14.02 12.40
CA MET A 29 -3.02 -14.09 11.35
C MET A 29 -2.36 -14.04 9.98
N PRO A 30 -2.97 -14.64 8.94
CA PRO A 30 -2.55 -14.41 7.56
C PRO A 30 -2.63 -12.94 7.20
N TRP A 31 -1.65 -12.47 6.44
CA TRP A 31 -1.61 -11.13 5.87
C TRP A 31 -1.89 -11.21 4.38
N ILE A 32 -2.88 -10.46 3.92
CA ILE A 32 -3.29 -10.38 2.50
C ILE A 32 -2.78 -9.06 1.96
N TRP A 33 -1.65 -9.09 1.27
CA TRP A 33 -1.09 -7.93 0.57
C TRP A 33 -1.84 -7.74 -0.72
N LEU A 34 -2.43 -6.60 -0.92
CA LEU A 34 -3.25 -6.33 -2.09
C LEU A 34 -2.91 -4.99 -2.71
N ASP A 35 -3.12 -4.92 -4.01
CA ASP A 35 -3.02 -3.72 -4.80
C ASP A 35 -4.05 -3.76 -5.94
N THR A 36 -4.51 -2.60 -6.38
CA THR A 36 -5.48 -2.49 -7.47
C THR A 36 -5.00 -1.49 -8.51
N GLU A 37 -5.04 -1.89 -9.77
CA GLU A 37 -4.89 -0.96 -10.88
C GLU A 37 -6.25 -0.49 -11.37
N THR A 38 -6.30 0.78 -11.76
CA THR A 38 -7.54 1.43 -12.18
C THR A 38 -7.34 2.30 -13.40
N THR A 39 -8.43 2.73 -14.01
CA THR A 39 -8.40 3.67 -15.13
C THR A 39 -8.06 5.10 -14.73
N GLY A 40 -7.82 5.38 -13.45
CA GLY A 40 -7.42 6.68 -12.94
C GLY A 40 -7.63 6.83 -11.44
N LEU A 41 -7.31 7.98 -10.89
CA LEU A 41 -7.31 8.27 -9.45
C LEU A 41 -8.67 8.71 -8.88
N GLY A 42 -9.72 8.73 -9.68
CA GLY A 42 -11.10 8.97 -9.22
C GLY A 42 -11.63 7.79 -8.40
N GLY A 43 -12.67 8.02 -7.62
CA GLY A 43 -13.28 6.92 -6.85
C GLY A 43 -14.07 5.93 -7.72
N PRO A 44 -14.67 4.88 -7.11
CA PRO A 44 -15.33 3.77 -7.82
C PRO A 44 -16.51 4.16 -8.69
N LYS A 45 -17.06 5.37 -8.51
CA LYS A 45 -18.12 5.91 -9.37
C LYS A 45 -17.61 6.45 -10.71
N GLN A 46 -16.32 6.79 -10.80
CA GLN A 46 -15.72 7.46 -11.95
C GLN A 46 -14.71 6.57 -12.69
N GLN A 47 -14.11 5.64 -11.99
CA GLN A 47 -13.03 4.80 -12.49
C GLN A 47 -13.42 3.32 -12.46
N GLN A 48 -12.86 2.56 -13.39
CA GLN A 48 -12.97 1.11 -13.47
C GLN A 48 -11.71 0.46 -12.91
N LEU A 49 -11.84 -0.67 -12.21
CA LEU A 49 -10.72 -1.55 -11.91
C LEU A 49 -10.20 -2.17 -13.22
N THR A 50 -8.89 -2.28 -13.35
CA THR A 50 -8.22 -2.93 -14.50
C THR A 50 -7.46 -4.18 -14.09
N GLN A 51 -7.02 -4.24 -12.83
CA GLN A 51 -6.39 -5.42 -12.23
C GLN A 51 -6.70 -5.45 -10.73
N VAL A 52 -6.87 -6.63 -10.18
CA VAL A 52 -6.90 -6.89 -8.73
C VAL A 52 -5.89 -7.98 -8.46
N SER A 53 -4.92 -7.69 -7.61
CA SER A 53 -3.90 -8.65 -7.21
C SER A 53 -3.76 -8.71 -5.70
N ALA A 54 -3.50 -9.90 -5.19
CA ALA A 54 -3.20 -10.09 -3.77
C ALA A 54 -2.31 -11.31 -3.54
N ILE A 55 -1.50 -11.23 -2.47
CA ILE A 55 -0.66 -12.32 -1.99
C ILE A 55 -1.02 -12.59 -0.54
N ALA A 56 -1.51 -13.79 -0.26
CA ALA A 56 -1.72 -14.26 1.09
C ALA A 56 -0.40 -14.81 1.65
N THR A 57 -0.03 -14.37 2.84
CA THR A 57 1.22 -14.76 3.48
C THR A 57 1.02 -15.13 4.94
N GLN A 58 1.90 -16.02 5.43
CA GLN A 58 2.11 -16.21 6.86
C GLN A 58 3.37 -15.47 7.28
N TYR A 59 3.27 -14.62 8.29
CA TYR A 59 4.37 -13.80 8.77
C TYR A 59 5.11 -14.46 9.93
N ASP A 60 6.39 -14.77 9.74
CA ASP A 60 7.33 -15.07 10.81
C ASP A 60 7.95 -13.77 11.30
N PHE A 61 7.35 -13.17 12.33
CA PHE A 61 7.83 -11.91 12.89
C PHE A 61 9.27 -12.04 13.36
N LYS A 62 9.66 -13.12 14.05
CA LYS A 62 11.00 -13.29 14.61
C LYS A 62 12.09 -13.18 13.55
N ASN A 63 11.92 -13.84 12.41
CA ASN A 63 12.86 -13.85 11.30
C ASN A 63 12.58 -12.76 10.26
N ASN A 64 11.54 -11.95 10.47
CA ASN A 64 11.07 -10.90 9.55
C ASN A 64 10.84 -11.45 8.14
N ASN A 65 10.20 -12.60 8.03
CA ASN A 65 10.00 -13.30 6.77
C ASN A 65 8.53 -13.61 6.52
N PHE A 66 8.12 -13.49 5.26
CA PHE A 66 6.79 -13.87 4.79
C PHE A 66 6.87 -15.12 3.93
N SER A 67 6.07 -16.12 4.28
CA SER A 67 5.86 -17.31 3.46
C SER A 67 4.56 -17.14 2.69
N GLU A 68 4.63 -17.14 1.36
CA GLU A 68 3.46 -17.08 0.48
C GLU A 68 2.64 -18.37 0.63
N ILE A 69 1.33 -18.23 0.88
CA ILE A 69 0.37 -19.33 1.04
C ILE A 69 -0.75 -19.30 0.01
N GLY A 70 -0.80 -18.26 -0.82
CA GLY A 70 -1.71 -18.15 -1.95
C GLY A 70 -1.56 -16.84 -2.70
N THR A 71 -1.97 -16.85 -3.96
CA THR A 71 -1.91 -15.69 -4.85
C THR A 71 -3.23 -15.54 -5.59
N PHE A 72 -3.69 -14.32 -5.71
CA PHE A 72 -4.79 -13.88 -6.57
C PHE A 72 -4.25 -12.83 -7.52
N ASP A 73 -4.40 -13.01 -8.82
CA ASP A 73 -3.96 -12.05 -9.82
C ASP A 73 -4.87 -12.13 -11.05
N GLU A 74 -5.77 -11.17 -11.17
CA GLU A 74 -6.78 -11.18 -12.22
C GLU A 74 -6.84 -9.81 -12.91
N LYS A 75 -6.78 -9.82 -14.24
CA LYS A 75 -6.99 -8.65 -15.08
C LYS A 75 -8.44 -8.56 -15.53
N ILE A 76 -8.94 -7.34 -15.57
CA ILE A 76 -10.37 -7.03 -15.74
C ILE A 76 -10.62 -6.54 -17.16
N LYS A 77 -11.71 -7.05 -17.77
CA LYS A 77 -12.16 -6.58 -19.08
C LYS A 77 -12.65 -5.13 -18.96
N LEU A 78 -12.12 -4.26 -19.80
CA LEU A 78 -12.64 -2.89 -19.90
C LEU A 78 -14.05 -2.89 -20.47
N THR A 79 -14.91 -2.00 -19.95
CA THR A 79 -16.17 -1.68 -20.60
C THR A 79 -15.92 -0.96 -21.93
N ASP A 80 -16.89 -1.02 -22.86
CA ASP A 80 -16.75 -0.34 -24.14
C ASP A 80 -16.56 1.18 -23.98
N GLU A 81 -17.21 1.78 -22.98
CA GLU A 81 -17.04 3.18 -22.63
C GLU A 81 -15.59 3.48 -22.17
N THR A 82 -15.06 2.66 -21.29
CA THR A 82 -13.68 2.82 -20.78
C THR A 82 -12.66 2.59 -21.89
N LYS A 83 -12.90 1.58 -22.73
CA LYS A 83 -12.04 1.28 -23.88
C LYS A 83 -12.03 2.43 -24.90
N SER A 84 -13.19 3.01 -25.20
CA SER A 84 -13.29 4.18 -26.08
C SER A 84 -12.47 5.36 -25.56
N LYS A 85 -12.60 5.66 -24.25
CA LYS A 85 -11.78 6.70 -23.60
C LYS A 85 -10.28 6.37 -23.64
N PHE A 86 -9.93 5.10 -23.47
CA PHE A 86 -8.54 4.64 -23.55
C PHE A 86 -7.96 4.78 -24.95
N ASP A 87 -8.75 4.55 -26.00
CA ASP A 87 -8.33 4.65 -27.38
C ASP A 87 -8.11 6.09 -27.85
N GLU A 88 -8.56 7.09 -27.10
CA GLU A 88 -8.27 8.51 -27.37
C GLU A 88 -6.78 8.82 -27.18
N PRO A 89 -6.08 9.44 -28.18
CA PRO A 89 -4.63 9.63 -28.16
C PRO A 89 -4.08 10.40 -26.97
N GLU A 90 -4.85 11.32 -26.42
CA GLU A 90 -4.42 12.25 -25.36
C GLU A 90 -4.85 11.81 -23.97
N ASN A 91 -5.50 10.64 -23.82
CA ASN A 91 -6.06 10.24 -22.55
C ASN A 91 -4.97 9.76 -21.56
N LYS A 92 -4.88 10.44 -20.41
CA LYS A 92 -3.96 10.07 -19.33
C LYS A 92 -4.17 8.63 -18.80
N THR A 93 -5.36 8.08 -18.98
CA THR A 93 -5.69 6.69 -18.64
C THR A 93 -4.82 5.69 -19.40
N LYS A 94 -4.41 6.00 -20.64
CA LYS A 94 -3.49 5.16 -21.42
C LYS A 94 -2.18 4.88 -20.71
N TRP A 95 -1.69 5.85 -19.96
CA TRP A 95 -0.45 5.70 -19.23
C TRP A 95 -0.57 4.57 -18.19
N VAL A 96 -1.62 4.57 -17.37
CA VAL A 96 -1.87 3.52 -16.37
C VAL A 96 -2.06 2.17 -17.02
N LEU A 97 -2.93 2.09 -18.04
CA LEU A 97 -3.19 0.84 -18.75
C LEU A 97 -1.98 0.30 -19.51
N GLY A 98 -1.09 1.19 -19.96
CA GLY A 98 0.17 0.81 -20.60
C GLY A 98 1.14 0.17 -19.64
N PHE A 99 1.20 0.62 -18.37
CA PHE A 99 2.08 0.05 -17.36
C PHE A 99 1.65 -1.35 -16.92
N ASN A 100 0.36 -1.60 -16.71
CA ASN A 100 -0.12 -2.93 -16.34
C ASN A 100 -0.32 -3.86 -17.55
N HIS A 101 0.35 -3.56 -18.65
CA HIS A 101 0.40 -4.43 -19.84
C HIS A 101 -0.98 -4.86 -20.35
N TYR A 102 -1.99 -3.99 -20.20
CA TYR A 102 -3.34 -4.29 -20.63
C TYR A 102 -3.38 -4.65 -22.11
N GLY A 103 -3.94 -5.83 -22.44
CA GLY A 103 -4.03 -6.34 -23.81
C GLY A 103 -2.73 -6.95 -24.37
N SER A 104 -1.64 -7.02 -23.59
CA SER A 104 -0.35 -7.54 -24.04
C SER A 104 -0.12 -9.04 -23.77
N GLY A 105 -1.04 -9.74 -23.13
CA GLY A 105 -0.88 -11.14 -22.74
C GLY A 105 -2.07 -12.03 -23.06
N ASP A 106 -1.91 -13.34 -22.81
CA ASP A 106 -2.93 -14.39 -22.98
C ASP A 106 -3.98 -14.39 -21.84
N TYR A 107 -4.25 -13.24 -21.27
CA TYR A 107 -5.17 -13.11 -20.15
C TYR A 107 -6.62 -13.36 -20.61
N LYS A 108 -7.31 -14.25 -19.92
CA LYS A 108 -8.76 -14.40 -20.03
C LYS A 108 -9.41 -13.33 -19.18
N TYR A 109 -9.70 -12.17 -19.76
CA TYR A 109 -10.35 -11.08 -19.05
C TYR A 109 -11.76 -11.46 -18.62
N LYS A 110 -12.02 -11.39 -17.33
CA LYS A 110 -13.34 -11.51 -16.72
C LYS A 110 -13.97 -10.13 -16.53
N ASN A 111 -15.28 -10.08 -16.28
CA ASN A 111 -15.95 -8.84 -15.92
C ASN A 111 -15.50 -8.39 -14.51
N GLU A 112 -15.57 -7.09 -14.26
CA GLU A 112 -15.16 -6.49 -13.00
C GLU A 112 -15.93 -7.06 -11.79
N SER A 113 -17.29 -7.22 -11.91
CA SER A 113 -18.12 -7.82 -10.87
C SER A 113 -17.68 -9.22 -10.49
N ASP A 114 -17.41 -10.05 -11.49
CA ASP A 114 -17.05 -11.46 -11.26
C ASP A 114 -15.71 -11.56 -10.54
N ILE A 115 -14.73 -10.70 -10.91
CA ILE A 115 -13.41 -10.67 -10.27
C ILE A 115 -13.51 -10.17 -8.83
N VAL A 116 -14.31 -9.13 -8.58
CA VAL A 116 -14.50 -8.63 -7.22
C VAL A 116 -15.17 -9.69 -6.34
N ASP A 117 -16.21 -10.38 -6.85
CA ASP A 117 -16.85 -11.48 -6.14
C ASP A 117 -15.88 -12.64 -5.86
N ASP A 118 -15.07 -13.02 -6.85
CA ASP A 118 -14.06 -14.07 -6.71
C ASP A 118 -12.98 -13.68 -5.71
N PHE A 119 -12.55 -12.40 -5.70
CA PHE A 119 -11.58 -11.87 -4.73
C PHE A 119 -12.11 -11.99 -3.30
N PHE A 120 -13.35 -11.56 -3.03
CA PHE A 120 -13.93 -11.68 -1.68
C PHE A 120 -14.06 -13.12 -1.23
N LYS A 121 -14.49 -14.05 -2.10
CA LYS A 121 -14.48 -15.49 -1.80
C LYS A 121 -13.07 -16.02 -1.53
N TRP A 122 -12.06 -15.52 -2.26
CA TRP A 122 -10.69 -15.95 -2.10
C TRP A 122 -10.11 -15.50 -0.75
N ILE A 123 -10.33 -14.25 -0.33
CA ILE A 123 -9.84 -13.78 0.98
C ILE A 123 -10.53 -14.48 2.15
N ASP A 124 -11.77 -14.91 2.00
CA ASP A 124 -12.51 -15.66 3.03
C ASP A 124 -11.85 -17.00 3.39
N ASN A 125 -11.12 -17.61 2.45
CA ASN A 125 -10.37 -18.86 2.71
C ASN A 125 -9.25 -18.68 3.76
N TYR A 126 -8.83 -17.44 4.02
CA TYR A 126 -7.76 -17.09 4.96
C TYR A 126 -8.29 -16.40 6.22
N SER A 127 -9.59 -16.42 6.46
CA SER A 127 -10.20 -15.72 7.60
C SER A 127 -9.92 -16.45 8.93
N PRO A 128 -9.63 -15.72 10.04
CA PRO A 128 -9.44 -14.26 10.10
C PRO A 128 -8.10 -13.83 9.51
N ASN A 129 -8.09 -12.70 8.79
CA ASN A 129 -6.90 -12.17 8.13
C ASN A 129 -6.81 -10.64 8.27
N ILE A 130 -5.65 -10.09 7.88
CA ILE A 130 -5.42 -8.65 7.79
C ILE A 130 -5.21 -8.29 6.32
N LEU A 131 -5.98 -7.32 5.83
CA LEU A 131 -5.75 -6.74 4.50
C LEU A 131 -4.68 -5.66 4.59
N VAL A 132 -3.69 -5.74 3.73
CA VAL A 132 -2.53 -4.84 3.72
C VAL A 132 -2.40 -4.20 2.35
N ALA A 133 -2.32 -2.88 2.28
CA ALA A 133 -2.07 -2.17 1.03
C ALA A 133 -1.29 -0.87 1.27
N GLN A 134 -0.70 -0.34 0.22
CA GLN A 134 -0.06 0.98 0.22
C GLN A 134 -1.08 2.06 -0.13
N ASN A 135 -1.47 2.91 0.80
CA ASN A 135 -2.58 3.84 0.68
C ASN A 135 -3.93 3.12 0.59
N ALA A 136 -4.10 2.16 1.49
CA ALA A 136 -5.19 1.18 1.54
C ALA A 136 -6.60 1.75 1.36
N GLY A 137 -6.84 2.99 1.77
CA GLY A 137 -8.15 3.64 1.60
C GLY A 137 -8.62 3.71 0.16
N PHE A 138 -7.71 3.80 -0.81
CA PHE A 138 -8.03 3.80 -2.22
C PHE A 138 -8.51 2.41 -2.68
N ASP A 139 -7.72 1.38 -2.43
CA ASP A 139 -8.02 0.00 -2.84
C ASP A 139 -9.30 -0.51 -2.20
N MET A 140 -9.46 -0.25 -0.89
CA MET A 140 -10.67 -0.63 -0.16
C MET A 140 -11.91 0.06 -0.73
N ALA A 141 -11.82 1.34 -1.12
CA ALA A 141 -12.92 2.05 -1.75
C ALA A 141 -13.25 1.49 -3.14
N MET A 142 -12.25 1.15 -3.94
CA MET A 142 -12.45 0.55 -5.26
C MET A 142 -13.12 -0.82 -5.17
N LEU A 143 -12.67 -1.69 -4.27
CA LEU A 143 -13.20 -3.04 -4.09
C LEU A 143 -14.62 -3.06 -3.48
N SER A 144 -14.92 -2.18 -2.51
CA SER A 144 -16.21 -2.18 -1.82
C SER A 144 -17.25 -1.22 -2.42
N GLY A 145 -16.82 -0.23 -3.17
CA GLY A 145 -17.66 0.92 -3.49
C GLY A 145 -18.68 0.72 -4.60
N ARG A 146 -18.57 -0.35 -5.41
CA ARG A 146 -19.40 -0.53 -6.60
C ARG A 146 -20.37 -1.70 -6.52
N TYR A 147 -19.97 -2.82 -5.92
CA TYR A 147 -20.71 -4.08 -5.95
C TYR A 147 -21.33 -4.47 -4.61
N GLY A 148 -21.34 -3.54 -3.64
CA GLY A 148 -22.03 -3.76 -2.36
C GLY A 148 -21.27 -4.63 -1.36
N HIS A 149 -20.04 -5.04 -1.66
CA HIS A 149 -19.21 -5.76 -0.71
C HIS A 149 -18.83 -4.88 0.47
N LYS A 150 -18.76 -5.48 1.65
CA LYS A 150 -18.33 -4.81 2.87
C LYS A 150 -17.02 -5.40 3.34
N ILE A 151 -16.01 -4.56 3.51
CA ILE A 151 -14.75 -4.96 4.12
C ILE A 151 -14.94 -4.92 5.64
N THR A 152 -14.93 -6.08 6.27
CA THR A 152 -15.03 -6.25 7.72
C THR A 152 -13.69 -6.66 8.34
N ASN A 153 -12.70 -6.96 7.52
CA ASN A 153 -11.36 -7.33 7.90
C ASN A 153 -10.63 -6.15 8.57
N GLU A 154 -9.67 -6.45 9.43
CA GLU A 154 -8.70 -5.45 9.84
C GLU A 154 -7.86 -5.03 8.62
N VAL A 155 -7.65 -3.72 8.46
CA VAL A 155 -6.86 -3.18 7.36
C VAL A 155 -5.63 -2.48 7.91
N PHE A 156 -4.48 -2.79 7.35
CA PHE A 156 -3.21 -2.17 7.65
C PHE A 156 -2.70 -1.38 6.44
N ASP A 157 -2.54 -0.07 6.61
CA ASP A 157 -2.02 0.82 5.57
C ASP A 157 -0.51 1.02 5.75
N THR A 158 0.29 0.48 4.82
CA THR A 158 1.76 0.62 4.86
C THR A 158 2.22 2.05 4.66
N LYS A 159 1.42 2.91 4.00
CA LYS A 159 1.69 4.35 3.93
C LYS A 159 1.75 4.99 5.32
N MET A 160 0.87 4.56 6.24
CA MET A 160 0.89 5.04 7.62
C MET A 160 2.15 4.60 8.38
N LEU A 161 2.63 3.36 8.14
CA LEU A 161 3.90 2.90 8.69
C LEU A 161 5.09 3.76 8.19
N ILE A 162 5.09 4.10 6.90
CA ILE A 162 6.10 4.99 6.32
C ILE A 162 6.00 6.38 6.94
N GLN A 163 4.81 6.98 6.96
CA GLN A 163 4.61 8.35 7.41
C GLN A 163 4.89 8.56 8.90
N LEU A 164 4.51 7.59 9.73
CA LEU A 164 4.56 7.75 11.19
C LEU A 164 5.79 7.10 11.84
N TYR A 165 6.51 6.22 11.13
CA TYR A 165 7.65 5.52 11.73
C TYR A 165 8.91 5.60 10.89
N LEU A 166 8.88 5.23 9.61
CA LEU A 166 10.08 5.26 8.77
C LEU A 166 10.62 6.68 8.61
N LEU A 167 9.79 7.60 8.13
CA LEU A 167 10.23 8.97 7.84
C LEU A 167 10.62 9.74 9.11
N PRO A 168 9.89 9.66 10.25
CA PRO A 168 10.35 10.18 11.53
C PRO A 168 11.69 9.58 11.99
N LEU A 169 11.90 8.27 11.81
CA LEU A 169 13.18 7.63 12.14
C LEU A 169 14.32 8.19 11.27
N LEU A 170 14.12 8.26 9.95
CA LEU A 170 15.13 8.83 9.05
C LEU A 170 15.47 10.28 9.41
N GLN A 171 14.47 11.09 9.79
CA GLN A 171 14.68 12.48 10.22
C GLN A 171 15.48 12.56 11.53
N ALA A 172 15.18 11.70 12.50
CA ALA A 172 15.94 11.66 13.75
C ALA A 172 17.39 11.21 13.52
N LEU A 173 17.62 10.20 12.71
CA LEU A 173 18.96 9.70 12.38
C LEU A 173 19.77 10.71 11.55
N ALA A 174 19.11 11.50 10.71
CA ALA A 174 19.77 12.54 9.90
C ALA A 174 20.36 13.71 10.73
N GLU A 175 19.98 13.84 11.99
CA GLU A 175 20.61 14.83 12.90
C GLU A 175 22.08 14.51 13.17
N THR A 176 22.48 13.25 13.08
CA THR A 176 23.84 12.77 13.43
C THR A 176 24.57 12.05 12.31
N ASP A 177 23.87 11.59 11.27
CA ASP A 177 24.44 10.81 10.16
C ASP A 177 24.01 11.37 8.81
N THR A 178 24.97 11.81 8.01
CA THR A 178 24.77 12.41 6.69
C THR A 178 24.14 11.44 5.69
N LYS A 179 24.34 10.14 5.84
CA LYS A 179 23.70 9.11 5.00
C LYS A 179 22.18 9.24 5.02
N TYR A 180 21.59 9.42 6.19
CA TYR A 180 20.14 9.54 6.31
C TYR A 180 19.62 10.89 5.80
N LYS A 181 20.45 11.93 5.89
CA LYS A 181 20.15 13.22 5.27
C LYS A 181 20.09 13.10 3.75
N GLU A 182 21.05 12.43 3.12
CA GLU A 182 21.06 12.17 1.68
C GLU A 182 19.83 11.33 1.24
N MET A 183 19.42 10.36 2.04
CA MET A 183 18.19 9.58 1.80
C MET A 183 16.96 10.50 1.80
N ILE A 184 16.81 11.39 2.77
CA ILE A 184 15.70 12.35 2.86
C ILE A 184 15.74 13.33 1.68
N ASP A 185 16.89 13.84 1.31
CA ASP A 185 17.06 14.77 0.19
C ASP A 185 16.67 14.10 -1.13
N PHE A 186 16.99 12.82 -1.32
CA PHE A 186 16.56 12.03 -2.49
C PHE A 186 15.05 11.82 -2.52
N ILE A 187 14.43 11.48 -1.37
CA ILE A 187 12.99 11.29 -1.28
C ILE A 187 12.26 12.59 -1.64
N GLY A 188 12.73 13.72 -1.10
CA GLY A 188 12.16 15.04 -1.33
C GLY A 188 10.74 15.20 -0.78
N THR A 189 10.17 16.38 -0.96
CA THR A 189 8.82 16.70 -0.53
C THR A 189 7.78 16.40 -1.61
N SER A 190 6.51 16.26 -1.20
CA SER A 190 5.40 16.00 -2.12
C SER A 190 4.19 16.85 -1.78
N GLY A 191 3.57 17.46 -2.78
CA GLY A 191 2.29 18.14 -2.62
C GLY A 191 1.15 17.20 -2.20
N ARG A 192 1.24 15.90 -2.56
CA ARG A 192 0.28 14.88 -2.11
C ARG A 192 0.41 14.54 -0.63
N ASP A 193 1.57 14.83 -0.04
CA ASP A 193 1.85 14.68 1.39
C ASP A 193 1.84 16.06 2.09
N ASN A 194 1.13 17.06 1.52
CA ASN A 194 0.97 18.42 2.06
C ASN A 194 2.32 19.14 2.31
N GLY A 195 3.26 18.98 1.40
CA GLY A 195 4.61 19.57 1.51
C GLY A 195 5.56 18.83 2.44
N LEU A 196 5.12 17.76 3.10
CA LEU A 196 6.00 16.87 3.86
C LEU A 196 6.87 16.01 2.94
N ILE A 197 7.88 15.34 3.53
CA ILE A 197 8.68 14.32 2.84
C ILE A 197 7.76 13.26 2.26
N SER A 198 7.98 12.90 0.99
CA SER A 198 7.11 12.00 0.24
C SER A 198 7.03 10.62 0.87
N SER A 199 5.82 10.06 0.91
CA SER A 199 5.55 8.68 1.33
C SER A 199 5.26 7.75 0.14
N SER A 200 5.52 8.19 -1.09
CA SER A 200 5.24 7.39 -2.28
C SER A 200 6.20 6.20 -2.39
N MET A 201 5.69 5.06 -2.81
CA MET A 201 6.45 3.83 -3.03
C MET A 201 7.61 4.05 -4.00
N ALA A 202 7.39 4.80 -5.09
CA ALA A 202 8.41 5.15 -6.10
C ALA A 202 9.62 5.93 -5.53
N LYS A 203 9.46 6.61 -4.38
CA LYS A 203 10.53 7.34 -3.71
C LYS A 203 11.16 6.53 -2.57
N ILE A 204 10.36 5.80 -1.84
CA ILE A 204 10.79 5.02 -0.67
C ILE A 204 11.50 3.73 -1.10
N GLY A 205 10.98 3.02 -2.10
CA GLY A 205 11.55 1.74 -2.56
C GLY A 205 13.05 1.82 -2.90
N PRO A 206 13.48 2.73 -3.79
CA PRO A 206 14.90 2.88 -4.13
C PRO A 206 15.80 3.20 -2.93
N VAL A 207 15.33 4.03 -2.01
CA VAL A 207 16.07 4.40 -0.79
C VAL A 207 16.28 3.19 0.13
N LEU A 208 15.32 2.26 0.15
CA LEU A 208 15.43 0.99 0.87
C LEU A 208 16.19 -0.09 0.10
N GLY A 209 16.71 0.23 -1.09
CA GLY A 209 17.46 -0.70 -1.95
C GLY A 209 16.58 -1.73 -2.66
N ILE A 210 15.29 -1.42 -2.86
CA ILE A 210 14.33 -2.31 -3.51
C ILE A 210 14.32 -2.07 -5.01
N ASN A 211 14.33 -3.16 -5.77
CA ASN A 211 14.19 -3.11 -7.22
C ASN A 211 12.74 -2.78 -7.60
N MET A 212 12.54 -1.67 -8.29
CA MET A 212 11.23 -1.16 -8.73
C MET A 212 10.85 -1.61 -10.15
N THR A 213 11.55 -2.58 -10.74
CA THR A 213 11.22 -3.11 -12.08
C THR A 213 9.82 -3.74 -12.05
N GLY A 214 8.98 -3.32 -12.97
CA GLY A 214 7.57 -3.78 -13.05
C GLY A 214 6.60 -3.01 -12.15
N TYR A 215 7.05 -1.94 -11.50
CA TYR A 215 6.17 -1.04 -10.75
C TYR A 215 4.98 -0.57 -11.62
N HIS A 216 3.79 -0.47 -11.04
CA HIS A 216 2.49 -0.30 -11.67
C HIS A 216 1.93 -1.57 -12.35
N ASP A 217 2.34 -2.75 -11.88
CA ASP A 217 1.62 -3.99 -12.09
C ASP A 217 1.23 -4.51 -10.69
N ALA A 218 -0.06 -4.67 -10.43
CA ALA A 218 -0.57 -4.83 -9.06
C ALA A 218 0.06 -6.00 -8.30
N ILE A 219 0.34 -7.14 -8.96
CA ILE A 219 1.00 -8.26 -8.29
C ILE A 219 2.47 -7.95 -7.95
N THR A 220 3.15 -7.18 -8.80
CA THR A 220 4.50 -6.69 -8.56
C THR A 220 4.51 -5.69 -7.41
N ASP A 221 3.53 -4.80 -7.36
CA ASP A 221 3.39 -3.80 -6.30
C ASP A 221 3.10 -4.44 -4.94
N CYS A 222 2.32 -5.53 -4.89
CA CYS A 222 2.20 -6.36 -3.69
C CYS A 222 3.58 -6.87 -3.20
N ARG A 223 4.42 -7.41 -4.10
CA ARG A 223 5.76 -7.92 -3.75
C ARG A 223 6.70 -6.80 -3.30
N ILE A 224 6.67 -5.66 -3.96
CA ILE A 224 7.44 -4.47 -3.56
C ILE A 224 7.00 -4.02 -2.16
N THR A 225 5.71 -3.98 -1.89
CA THR A 225 5.15 -3.57 -0.58
C THR A 225 5.59 -4.53 0.54
N ILE A 226 5.61 -5.84 0.30
CA ILE A 226 6.16 -6.84 1.24
C ILE A 226 7.63 -6.55 1.55
N GLN A 227 8.46 -6.35 0.51
CA GLN A 227 9.89 -6.06 0.69
C GLN A 227 10.12 -4.74 1.43
N MET A 228 9.34 -3.69 1.10
CA MET A 228 9.40 -2.41 1.80
C MET A 228 9.07 -2.58 3.28
N TYR A 229 7.99 -3.30 3.61
CA TYR A 229 7.62 -3.58 4.98
C TYR A 229 8.76 -4.30 5.73
N GLN A 230 9.36 -5.34 5.16
CA GLN A 230 10.47 -6.07 5.77
C GLN A 230 11.66 -5.14 6.07
N LYS A 231 12.03 -4.28 5.11
CA LYS A 231 13.11 -3.31 5.28
C LYS A 231 12.80 -2.26 6.35
N ILE A 232 11.57 -1.80 6.41
CA ILE A 232 11.13 -0.85 7.44
C ILE A 232 11.21 -1.49 8.83
N VAL A 233 10.68 -2.70 9.00
CA VAL A 233 10.75 -3.43 10.28
C VAL A 233 12.20 -3.70 10.69
N GLU A 234 13.07 -4.06 9.76
CA GLU A 234 14.51 -4.22 10.01
C GLU A 234 15.14 -2.93 10.56
N LEU A 235 14.87 -1.79 9.90
CA LEU A 235 15.36 -0.49 10.35
C LEU A 235 14.82 -0.11 11.74
N LEU A 236 13.53 -0.32 11.99
CA LEU A 236 12.93 -0.05 13.29
C LEU A 236 13.55 -0.91 14.40
N ARG A 237 13.79 -2.20 14.14
CA ARG A 237 14.44 -3.11 15.10
C ARG A 237 15.86 -2.69 15.46
N ASN A 238 16.59 -2.19 14.48
CA ASN A 238 17.98 -1.78 14.67
C ASN A 238 18.10 -0.40 15.36
N ASN A 239 16.99 0.32 15.54
CA ASN A 239 16.97 1.69 16.04
C ASN A 239 15.90 1.92 17.12
N GLN A 240 15.66 0.92 17.99
CA GLN A 240 14.57 0.95 18.97
C GLN A 240 14.73 2.07 20.00
N GLU A 241 15.97 2.50 20.27
CA GLU A 241 16.30 3.54 21.25
C GLU A 241 16.12 4.97 20.70
N VAL A 242 15.87 5.12 19.38
CA VAL A 242 15.73 6.43 18.76
C VAL A 242 14.37 7.03 19.09
N ASP A 243 14.39 8.25 19.64
CA ASP A 243 13.17 9.01 19.89
C ASP A 243 12.69 9.69 18.59
N ILE A 244 11.58 9.22 18.08
CA ILE A 244 10.93 9.71 16.86
C ILE A 244 9.73 10.64 17.14
N MET A 245 9.37 10.83 18.42
CA MET A 245 8.10 11.46 18.82
C MET A 245 7.94 12.89 18.30
N LYS A 246 9.02 13.67 18.26
CA LYS A 246 9.03 15.04 17.71
C LYS A 246 8.54 15.05 16.25
N TYR A 247 9.20 14.28 15.40
CA TYR A 247 8.91 14.22 13.97
C TYR A 247 7.56 13.55 13.67
N GLN A 248 7.18 12.55 14.49
CA GLN A 248 5.88 11.91 14.41
C GLN A 248 4.75 12.92 14.71
N ALA A 249 4.89 13.74 15.75
CA ALA A 249 3.90 14.76 16.13
C ALA A 249 3.69 15.81 15.03
N GLU A 250 4.76 16.29 14.39
CA GLU A 250 4.69 17.22 13.27
C GLU A 250 3.88 16.64 12.10
N ARG A 251 4.14 15.38 11.73
CA ARG A 251 3.40 14.70 10.65
C ARG A 251 1.94 14.48 10.99
N ILE A 252 1.64 14.03 12.20
CA ILE A 252 0.26 13.83 12.66
C ILE A 252 -0.53 15.13 12.59
N LYS A 253 0.09 16.25 12.99
CA LYS A 253 -0.54 17.57 12.90
C LYS A 253 -0.95 17.88 11.45
N VAL A 254 -0.03 17.76 10.50
CA VAL A 254 -0.30 18.04 9.08
C VAL A 254 -1.33 17.08 8.50
N ILE A 255 -1.26 15.78 8.81
CA ILE A 255 -2.24 14.78 8.35
C ILE A 255 -3.67 15.09 8.87
N ARG A 256 -3.77 15.60 10.10
CA ARG A 256 -5.08 15.99 10.68
C ARG A 256 -5.66 17.25 10.07
N GLU A 257 -4.82 18.25 9.79
CA GLU A 257 -5.24 19.52 9.21
C GLU A 257 -5.63 19.40 7.73
N SER A 258 -5.24 18.30 7.05
CA SER A 258 -5.54 18.04 5.64
C SER A 258 -6.83 17.24 5.38
N LYS A 259 -7.51 16.80 6.42
CA LYS A 259 -8.79 16.06 6.38
C LYS A 259 -9.98 16.99 6.60
#